data_219f451580b59a335be73c5595c13697
#
_entry.id   219f451580b59a335be73c5595c13697
#
_cell.length_a   1.000
_cell.length_b   1.000
_cell.length_c   1.000
_cell.angle_alpha   90.00
_cell.angle_beta   90.00
_cell.angle_gamma   90.00
#
_symmetry.space_group_name_H-M   'P 1'
#
loop_
_entity.id
_entity.type
_entity.pdbx_description
1 polymer ?
#
loop_
_entity_poly.entity_id
_entity_poly.type
_entity_poly.pdbx_seq_one_letter_code
_entity_poly.pdbx_strand_id
1 'polypeptide(L)'
;SFFLIFKSIFSKTLILSLPVLYLRFIFFNLRKVFMNKSIFIKFLIIFLVHIKASAIEKVLLFGDSLMAGYGLPKEHHLSLVLENSLKNDGFNIKIINGSVSGSTSSGGLNRAEWSLSQPGIDLIIIGLGANDMLRGIKPDETEKNLEEIIKIANKKKIQIIIAGMIAPSTHSKEYKNEFDAIYPKLSKKYNLSLIPFLLEGVALDPNFNLQDGIHPNKLGTIRVSETIKKKIINFLN
;
A
#
# COMPACT_ATOMS: atom_id res chain seq x y z
N SER A 1 41.74 2.13 3.70
CA SER A 1 40.78 2.07 3.85
C SER A 1 39.60 1.35 3.23
N PHE A 2 39.72 0.04 2.88
CA PHE A 2 38.61 -0.80 2.39
C PHE A 2 37.49 -0.99 3.45
N PHE A 3 37.87 -0.97 4.72
CA PHE A 3 36.95 -1.08 5.86
C PHE A 3 35.98 0.11 5.98
N LEU A 4 36.43 1.31 5.61
CA LEU A 4 35.62 2.53 5.66
C LEU A 4 34.57 2.57 4.51
N ILE A 5 34.93 2.07 3.32
CA ILE A 5 34.01 1.96 2.18
C ILE A 5 32.94 0.91 2.49
N PHE A 6 33.31 -0.22 3.07
CA PHE A 6 32.40 -1.28 3.46
C PHE A 6 31.42 -0.82 4.55
N LYS A 7 31.90 -0.05 5.56
CA LYS A 7 31.08 0.54 6.60
C LYS A 7 30.07 1.56 6.04
N SER A 8 30.44 2.31 4.99
CA SER A 8 29.56 3.28 4.31
C SER A 8 28.45 2.59 3.50
N ILE A 9 28.75 1.49 2.82
CA ILE A 9 27.78 0.75 2.01
C ILE A 9 26.76 0.03 2.91
N PHE A 10 27.21 -0.56 4.03
CA PHE A 10 26.35 -1.31 4.95
C PHE A 10 25.60 -0.45 5.97
N SER A 11 26.04 0.80 6.23
CA SER A 11 25.39 1.65 7.24
C SER A 11 24.04 2.23 6.81
N LYS A 12 23.70 2.20 5.54
CA LYS A 12 22.49 2.87 5.02
C LYS A 12 21.32 1.97 4.63
N THR A 13 21.50 0.66 4.44
CA THR A 13 20.40 -0.13 3.84
C THR A 13 20.13 -1.53 4.39
N LEU A 14 20.98 -2.12 5.25
CA LEU A 14 20.83 -3.55 5.59
C LEU A 14 20.96 -3.94 7.07
N ILE A 15 21.05 -3.02 8.02
CA ILE A 15 21.37 -3.35 9.43
C ILE A 15 20.12 -3.45 10.32
N LEU A 16 18.92 -3.26 9.83
CA LEU A 16 17.72 -3.19 10.68
C LEU A 16 17.06 -4.53 11.04
N SER A 17 17.53 -5.67 10.55
CA SER A 17 16.85 -6.96 10.80
C SER A 17 17.70 -8.13 11.29
N LEU A 18 19.01 -7.99 11.44
CA LEU A 18 19.84 -9.09 11.96
C LEU A 18 20.52 -8.68 13.28
N PRO A 19 20.57 -9.57 14.31
CA PRO A 19 21.30 -9.31 15.54
C PRO A 19 22.78 -9.04 15.26
N VAL A 20 23.33 -7.99 15.85
CA VAL A 20 24.74 -7.55 15.69
C VAL A 20 25.75 -8.68 15.95
N LEU A 21 25.39 -9.63 16.84
CA LEU A 21 26.19 -10.83 17.12
C LEU A 21 26.29 -11.77 15.91
N TYR A 22 25.21 -11.90 15.11
CA TYR A 22 25.19 -12.77 13.93
C TYR A 22 26.04 -12.20 12.79
N LEU A 23 26.02 -10.89 12.62
CA LEU A 23 26.90 -10.19 11.67
C LEU A 23 28.38 -10.30 12.06
N ARG A 24 28.71 -10.19 13.36
CA ARG A 24 30.10 -10.41 13.86
C ARG A 24 30.56 -11.84 13.64
N PHE A 25 29.72 -12.84 13.86
CA PHE A 25 30.03 -14.25 13.64
C PHE A 25 30.27 -14.56 12.15
N ILE A 26 29.43 -14.01 11.26
CA ILE A 26 29.60 -14.12 9.81
C ILE A 26 30.90 -13.44 9.37
N PHE A 27 31.20 -12.22 9.87
CA PHE A 27 32.43 -11.51 9.56
C PHE A 27 33.70 -12.23 10.04
N PHE A 28 33.67 -12.81 11.24
CA PHE A 28 34.81 -13.54 11.79
C PHE A 28 35.12 -14.83 11.03
N ASN A 29 34.10 -15.57 10.64
CA ASN A 29 34.25 -16.80 9.85
C ASN A 29 34.62 -16.54 8.40
N LEU A 30 34.05 -15.49 7.77
CA LEU A 30 34.41 -15.05 6.41
C LEU A 30 35.89 -14.63 6.34
N ARG A 31 36.44 -13.98 7.36
CA ARG A 31 37.87 -13.61 7.40
C ARG A 31 38.80 -14.82 7.40
N LYS A 32 38.40 -15.96 8.00
CA LYS A 32 39.16 -17.21 7.98
C LYS A 32 39.09 -17.96 6.65
N VAL A 33 37.95 -17.89 5.95
CA VAL A 33 37.69 -18.65 4.71
C VAL A 33 38.22 -17.92 3.47
N PHE A 34 38.28 -16.58 3.51
CA PHE A 34 38.64 -15.79 2.32
C PHE A 34 39.98 -15.09 2.41
N MET A 35 41.06 -15.90 2.50
CA MET A 35 42.43 -15.39 2.28
C MET A 35 42.72 -15.08 0.80
N ASN A 36 41.85 -15.47 -0.14
CA ASN A 36 41.95 -15.18 -1.58
C ASN A 36 40.97 -14.08 -1.99
N LYS A 37 41.49 -12.89 -2.32
CA LYS A 37 40.72 -11.71 -2.74
C LYS A 37 39.75 -12.01 -3.90
N SER A 38 40.10 -12.89 -4.84
CA SER A 38 39.31 -13.27 -5.98
C SER A 38 38.03 -14.04 -5.58
N ILE A 39 38.12 -14.93 -4.61
CA ILE A 39 36.99 -15.73 -4.10
C ILE A 39 36.02 -14.82 -3.32
N PHE A 40 36.55 -13.88 -2.52
CA PHE A 40 35.74 -12.92 -1.78
C PHE A 40 34.92 -11.99 -2.72
N ILE A 41 35.56 -11.49 -3.79
CA ILE A 41 34.90 -10.65 -4.79
C ILE A 41 33.79 -11.43 -5.53
N LYS A 42 34.05 -12.68 -5.92
CA LYS A 42 33.04 -13.53 -6.56
C LYS A 42 31.85 -13.80 -5.62
N PHE A 43 32.10 -14.07 -4.35
CA PHE A 43 31.05 -14.30 -3.36
C PHE A 43 30.26 -13.02 -3.08
N LEU A 44 30.91 -11.86 -3.04
CA LEU A 44 30.26 -10.56 -2.88
C LEU A 44 29.37 -10.23 -4.09
N ILE A 45 29.84 -10.52 -5.31
CA ILE A 45 29.05 -10.34 -6.55
C ILE A 45 27.84 -11.28 -6.54
N ILE A 46 28.02 -12.56 -6.19
CA ILE A 46 26.92 -13.52 -6.08
C ILE A 46 25.90 -13.08 -5.00
N PHE A 47 26.38 -12.60 -3.86
CA PHE A 47 25.51 -12.10 -2.77
C PHE A 47 24.73 -10.84 -3.19
N LEU A 48 25.38 -9.90 -3.89
CA LEU A 48 24.73 -8.67 -4.41
C LEU A 48 23.70 -8.96 -5.51
N VAL A 49 23.93 -10.01 -6.34
CA VAL A 49 22.98 -10.43 -7.38
C VAL A 49 21.72 -11.09 -6.78
N HIS A 50 21.77 -11.61 -5.55
CA HIS A 50 20.62 -12.24 -4.89
C HIS A 50 19.80 -11.31 -3.99
N ILE A 51 20.21 -10.06 -3.80
CA ILE A 51 19.34 -9.03 -3.21
C ILE A 51 18.43 -8.49 -4.34
N LYS A 52 17.51 -9.33 -4.83
CA LYS A 52 16.33 -8.80 -5.47
C LYS A 52 15.55 -8.09 -4.36
N ALA A 53 15.59 -6.76 -4.32
CA ALA A 53 14.48 -6.02 -3.77
C ALA A 53 13.24 -6.61 -4.46
N SER A 54 12.30 -7.14 -3.70
CA SER A 54 11.07 -7.71 -4.27
C SER A 54 10.38 -6.58 -5.01
N ALA A 55 10.55 -6.55 -6.34
CA ALA A 55 9.89 -5.56 -7.16
C ALA A 55 8.38 -5.78 -7.00
N ILE A 56 7.63 -4.71 -6.79
CA ILE A 56 6.18 -4.80 -6.78
C ILE A 56 5.74 -5.09 -8.20
N GLU A 57 5.17 -6.27 -8.42
CA GLU A 57 4.64 -6.71 -9.71
C GLU A 57 3.12 -6.74 -9.71
N LYS A 58 2.50 -6.94 -8.52
CA LYS A 58 1.06 -7.11 -8.41
C LYS A 58 0.49 -6.33 -7.23
N VAL A 59 -0.43 -5.41 -7.52
CA VAL A 59 -1.11 -4.54 -6.55
C VAL A 59 -2.58 -4.90 -6.48
N LEU A 60 -3.10 -5.13 -5.28
CA LEU A 60 -4.52 -5.36 -5.01
C LEU A 60 -5.20 -4.07 -4.59
N LEU A 61 -6.18 -3.61 -5.35
CA LEU A 61 -7.14 -2.60 -4.90
C LEU A 61 -8.18 -3.30 -4.02
N PHE A 62 -8.25 -2.93 -2.75
CA PHE A 62 -9.10 -3.56 -1.75
C PHE A 62 -9.99 -2.51 -1.09
N GLY A 63 -11.11 -2.22 -1.75
CA GLY A 63 -11.99 -1.12 -1.39
C GLY A 63 -13.47 -1.42 -1.61
N ASP A 64 -14.20 -0.35 -1.76
CA ASP A 64 -15.64 -0.34 -2.03
C ASP A 64 -15.94 0.17 -3.45
N SER A 65 -17.13 0.79 -3.67
CA SER A 65 -17.57 1.33 -4.96
C SER A 65 -16.64 2.39 -5.52
N LEU A 66 -15.96 3.16 -4.67
CA LEU A 66 -15.03 4.23 -5.09
C LEU A 66 -13.81 3.68 -5.83
N MET A 67 -13.46 2.43 -5.59
CA MET A 67 -12.34 1.75 -6.24
C MET A 67 -12.78 0.65 -7.22
N ALA A 68 -14.03 0.17 -7.10
CA ALA A 68 -14.56 -0.91 -7.95
C ALA A 68 -14.84 -0.49 -9.39
N GLY A 69 -15.08 0.81 -9.64
CA GLY A 69 -15.51 1.33 -10.95
C GLY A 69 -17.02 1.37 -11.08
N TYR A 70 -17.75 1.63 -9.98
CA TYR A 70 -19.21 1.73 -9.96
C TYR A 70 -19.72 2.76 -10.99
N GLY A 71 -20.74 2.35 -11.76
CA GLY A 71 -21.39 3.21 -12.74
C GLY A 71 -20.57 3.54 -14.00
N LEU A 72 -19.37 2.95 -14.15
CA LEU A 72 -18.47 3.22 -15.26
C LEU A 72 -18.33 2.00 -16.18
N PRO A 73 -18.14 2.22 -17.50
CA PRO A 73 -17.65 1.19 -18.41
C PRO A 73 -16.29 0.66 -17.95
N LYS A 74 -16.01 -0.62 -18.23
CA LYS A 74 -14.83 -1.34 -17.75
C LYS A 74 -13.50 -0.64 -18.05
N GLU A 75 -13.37 -0.01 -19.22
CA GLU A 75 -12.20 0.74 -19.65
C GLU A 75 -11.88 1.97 -18.79
N HIS A 76 -12.87 2.42 -18.01
CA HIS A 76 -12.73 3.55 -17.07
C HIS A 76 -12.64 3.10 -15.60
N HIS A 77 -12.61 1.79 -15.34
CA HIS A 77 -12.41 1.30 -13.98
C HIS A 77 -11.01 1.70 -13.47
N LEU A 78 -10.94 2.07 -12.20
CA LEU A 78 -9.71 2.55 -11.56
C LEU A 78 -8.51 1.59 -11.77
N SER A 79 -8.76 0.28 -11.72
CA SER A 79 -7.71 -0.73 -11.92
C SER A 79 -7.05 -0.63 -13.30
N LEU A 80 -7.82 -0.48 -14.36
CA LEU A 80 -7.30 -0.36 -15.73
C LEU A 80 -6.66 1.00 -15.98
N VAL A 81 -7.27 2.07 -15.47
CA VAL A 81 -6.74 3.43 -15.60
C VAL A 81 -5.37 3.52 -14.90
N LEU A 82 -5.26 2.99 -13.69
CA LEU A 82 -4.02 2.98 -12.92
C LEU A 82 -2.95 2.09 -13.56
N GLU A 83 -3.31 0.87 -14.01
CA GLU A 83 -2.41 -0.05 -14.69
C GLU A 83 -1.81 0.59 -15.96
N ASN A 84 -2.67 1.21 -16.80
CA ASN A 84 -2.23 1.90 -18.00
C ASN A 84 -1.34 3.12 -17.68
N SER A 85 -1.70 3.89 -16.66
CA SER A 85 -0.91 5.05 -16.23
C SER A 85 0.49 4.65 -15.76
N LEU A 86 0.61 3.59 -14.96
CA LEU A 86 1.90 3.05 -14.53
C LEU A 86 2.71 2.50 -15.71
N LYS A 87 2.05 1.80 -16.63
CA LYS A 87 2.69 1.26 -17.84
C LYS A 87 3.27 2.37 -18.73
N ASN A 88 2.54 3.49 -18.89
CA ASN A 88 3.03 4.65 -19.64
C ASN A 88 4.27 5.29 -19.01
N ASP A 89 4.41 5.19 -17.69
CA ASP A 89 5.60 5.63 -16.94
C ASP A 89 6.73 4.57 -16.92
N GLY A 90 6.57 3.43 -17.64
CA GLY A 90 7.56 2.37 -17.75
C GLY A 90 7.49 1.27 -16.69
N PHE A 91 6.50 1.30 -15.80
CA PHE A 91 6.30 0.29 -14.75
C PHE A 91 5.35 -0.82 -15.21
N ASN A 92 5.83 -2.07 -15.23
CA ASN A 92 5.01 -3.22 -15.60
C ASN A 92 4.38 -3.85 -14.35
N ILE A 93 3.35 -3.19 -13.80
CA ILE A 93 2.66 -3.59 -12.57
C ILE A 93 1.24 -4.00 -12.92
N LYS A 94 0.83 -5.19 -12.47
CA LYS A 94 -0.54 -5.68 -12.60
C LYS A 94 -1.41 -5.14 -11.48
N ILE A 95 -2.53 -4.48 -11.83
CA ILE A 95 -3.51 -3.98 -10.87
C ILE A 95 -4.71 -4.93 -10.83
N ILE A 96 -4.95 -5.54 -9.67
CA ILE A 96 -6.08 -6.43 -9.43
C ILE A 96 -7.19 -5.63 -8.75
N ASN A 97 -8.37 -5.65 -9.34
CA ASN A 97 -9.56 -5.10 -8.70
C ASN A 97 -10.20 -6.14 -7.76
N GLY A 98 -9.92 -6.00 -6.47
CA GLY A 98 -10.56 -6.78 -5.40
C GLY A 98 -11.58 -5.96 -4.61
N SER A 99 -12.01 -4.81 -5.16
CA SER A 99 -12.99 -3.93 -4.50
C SER A 99 -14.42 -4.40 -4.77
N VAL A 100 -15.30 -4.19 -3.78
CA VAL A 100 -16.70 -4.62 -3.84
C VAL A 100 -17.61 -3.44 -3.49
N SER A 101 -18.46 -3.04 -4.44
CA SER A 101 -19.41 -1.92 -4.23
C SER A 101 -20.28 -2.15 -3.00
N GLY A 102 -20.46 -1.10 -2.19
CA GLY A 102 -21.23 -1.15 -0.95
C GLY A 102 -20.51 -1.82 0.24
N SER A 103 -19.27 -2.28 0.07
CA SER A 103 -18.52 -2.94 1.14
C SER A 103 -18.21 -1.96 2.28
N THR A 104 -18.55 -2.35 3.51
CA THR A 104 -18.08 -1.72 4.74
C THR A 104 -16.71 -2.26 5.13
N SER A 105 -16.10 -1.71 6.17
CA SER A 105 -14.87 -2.25 6.77
C SER A 105 -15.05 -3.70 7.25
N SER A 106 -16.20 -4.02 7.85
CA SER A 106 -16.58 -5.38 8.24
C SER A 106 -16.71 -6.31 7.02
N GLY A 107 -17.38 -5.86 5.93
CA GLY A 107 -17.46 -6.61 4.68
C GLY A 107 -16.10 -6.86 4.05
N GLY A 108 -15.17 -5.89 4.16
CA GLY A 108 -13.78 -6.07 3.78
C GLY A 108 -13.07 -7.10 4.64
N LEU A 109 -13.19 -7.00 5.97
CA LEU A 109 -12.57 -7.95 6.91
C LEU A 109 -12.98 -9.40 6.62
N ASN A 110 -14.28 -9.65 6.40
CA ASN A 110 -14.80 -10.99 6.12
C ASN A 110 -14.17 -11.66 4.87
N ARG A 111 -13.67 -10.89 3.90
CA ARG A 111 -13.03 -11.41 2.68
C ARG A 111 -11.52 -11.23 2.65
N ALA A 112 -10.92 -10.57 3.66
CA ALA A 112 -9.52 -10.20 3.66
C ALA A 112 -8.58 -11.42 3.58
N GLU A 113 -8.83 -12.45 4.41
CA GLU A 113 -7.99 -13.65 4.44
C GLU A 113 -7.95 -14.34 3.07
N TRP A 114 -9.11 -14.53 2.43
CA TRP A 114 -9.20 -15.14 1.10
C TRP A 114 -8.54 -14.25 0.03
N SER A 115 -8.87 -12.96 0.01
CA SER A 115 -8.35 -12.03 -1.00
C SER A 115 -6.83 -11.93 -0.95
N LEU A 116 -6.26 -11.87 0.26
CA LEU A 116 -4.81 -11.74 0.49
C LEU A 116 -4.06 -13.09 0.42
N SER A 117 -4.79 -14.23 0.30
CA SER A 117 -4.19 -15.54 0.02
C SER A 117 -3.98 -15.81 -1.46
N GLN A 118 -4.43 -14.91 -2.34
CA GLN A 118 -4.16 -15.04 -3.77
C GLN A 118 -2.65 -14.88 -4.05
N PRO A 119 -2.07 -15.71 -4.94
CA PRO A 119 -0.63 -15.74 -5.12
C PRO A 119 -0.07 -14.45 -5.74
N GLY A 120 1.08 -14.03 -5.23
CA GLY A 120 1.89 -12.97 -5.83
C GLY A 120 1.35 -11.56 -5.60
N ILE A 121 0.51 -11.31 -4.59
CA ILE A 121 0.15 -9.95 -4.18
C ILE A 121 1.32 -9.38 -3.38
N ASP A 122 1.93 -8.31 -3.88
CA ASP A 122 3.07 -7.64 -3.25
C ASP A 122 2.63 -6.42 -2.42
N LEU A 123 1.57 -5.75 -2.87
CA LEU A 123 1.04 -4.53 -2.28
C LEU A 123 -0.49 -4.56 -2.26
N ILE A 124 -1.09 -4.17 -1.13
CA ILE A 124 -2.52 -3.90 -1.02
C ILE A 124 -2.77 -2.40 -0.82
N ILE A 125 -3.79 -1.88 -1.48
CA ILE A 125 -4.32 -0.53 -1.23
C ILE A 125 -5.68 -0.68 -0.57
N ILE A 126 -5.76 -0.35 0.72
CA ILE A 126 -7.00 -0.46 1.52
C ILE A 126 -7.76 0.85 1.41
N GLY A 127 -8.92 0.83 0.74
CA GLY A 127 -9.81 2.00 0.58
C GLY A 127 -11.22 1.65 1.02
N LEU A 128 -11.42 1.46 2.32
CA LEU A 128 -12.67 1.11 2.97
C LEU A 128 -13.01 2.13 4.06
N GLY A 129 -14.26 2.18 4.47
CA GLY A 129 -14.76 3.06 5.54
C GLY A 129 -15.79 4.10 5.06
N ALA A 130 -15.84 4.41 3.76
CA ALA A 130 -16.85 5.35 3.24
C ALA A 130 -18.27 4.83 3.50
N ASN A 131 -18.53 3.54 3.29
CA ASN A 131 -19.84 2.96 3.58
C ASN A 131 -20.15 2.86 5.07
N ASP A 132 -19.13 2.71 5.91
CA ASP A 132 -19.28 2.76 7.37
C ASP A 132 -19.78 4.13 7.80
N MET A 133 -19.11 5.17 7.32
CA MET A 133 -19.48 6.57 7.57
C MET A 133 -20.90 6.88 7.09
N LEU A 134 -21.25 6.51 5.84
CA LEU A 134 -22.58 6.75 5.26
C LEU A 134 -23.70 6.04 6.02
N ARG A 135 -23.40 4.93 6.70
CA ARG A 135 -24.36 4.15 7.50
C ARG A 135 -24.32 4.49 8.98
N GLY A 136 -23.51 5.45 9.40
CA GLY A 136 -23.36 5.84 10.80
C GLY A 136 -22.77 4.76 11.70
N ILE A 137 -21.96 3.84 11.13
CA ILE A 137 -21.21 2.84 11.92
C ILE A 137 -20.20 3.59 12.78
N LYS A 138 -20.03 3.16 14.02
CA LYS A 138 -19.12 3.83 14.95
C LYS A 138 -17.68 3.82 14.45
N PRO A 139 -16.95 4.93 14.58
CA PRO A 139 -15.56 5.03 14.12
C PRO A 139 -14.62 3.97 14.72
N ASP A 140 -14.83 3.58 15.98
CA ASP A 140 -14.04 2.54 16.65
C ASP A 140 -14.24 1.16 16.04
N GLU A 141 -15.44 0.81 15.56
CA GLU A 141 -15.69 -0.42 14.83
C GLU A 141 -14.99 -0.41 13.47
N THR A 142 -15.05 0.72 12.75
CA THR A 142 -14.34 0.90 11.48
C THR A 142 -12.83 0.77 11.68
N GLU A 143 -12.28 1.45 12.70
CA GLU A 143 -10.85 1.37 13.04
C GLU A 143 -10.43 -0.07 13.33
N LYS A 144 -11.17 -0.78 14.18
CA LYS A 144 -10.89 -2.17 14.55
C LYS A 144 -10.88 -3.10 13.33
N ASN A 145 -11.86 -2.98 12.45
CA ASN A 145 -11.93 -3.82 11.24
C ASN A 145 -10.76 -3.54 10.29
N LEU A 146 -10.41 -2.27 10.05
CA LEU A 146 -9.26 -1.89 9.23
C LEU A 146 -7.95 -2.38 9.86
N GLU A 147 -7.82 -2.30 11.17
CA GLU A 147 -6.66 -2.81 11.90
C GLU A 147 -6.47 -4.31 11.72
N GLU A 148 -7.55 -5.11 11.78
CA GLU A 148 -7.47 -6.55 11.54
C GLU A 148 -7.07 -6.87 10.09
N ILE A 149 -7.57 -6.13 9.09
CA ILE A 149 -7.15 -6.28 7.70
C ILE A 149 -5.64 -6.00 7.56
N ILE A 150 -5.14 -4.95 8.22
CA ILE A 150 -3.71 -4.60 8.25
C ILE A 150 -2.89 -5.75 8.87
N LYS A 151 -3.35 -6.33 9.98
CA LYS A 151 -2.67 -7.46 10.64
C LYS A 151 -2.59 -8.69 9.74
N ILE A 152 -3.68 -9.00 9.00
CA ILE A 152 -3.69 -10.09 8.01
C ILE A 152 -2.65 -9.86 6.92
N ALA A 153 -2.62 -8.65 6.34
CA ALA A 153 -1.65 -8.29 5.30
C ALA A 153 -0.20 -8.36 5.80
N ASN A 154 0.07 -7.84 7.01
CA ASN A 154 1.39 -7.89 7.64
C ASN A 154 1.85 -9.34 7.91
N LYS A 155 0.96 -10.21 8.39
CA LYS A 155 1.27 -11.64 8.59
C LYS A 155 1.68 -12.32 7.29
N LYS A 156 1.12 -11.89 6.16
CA LYS A 156 1.45 -12.39 4.81
C LYS A 156 2.62 -11.64 4.17
N LYS A 157 3.22 -10.66 4.87
CA LYS A 157 4.34 -9.82 4.39
C LYS A 157 3.99 -9.00 3.13
N ILE A 158 2.71 -8.67 2.95
CA ILE A 158 2.22 -7.82 1.88
C ILE A 158 2.39 -6.36 2.31
N GLN A 159 2.95 -5.52 1.44
CA GLN A 159 3.08 -4.09 1.69
C GLN A 159 1.71 -3.41 1.66
N ILE A 160 1.56 -2.30 2.39
CA ILE A 160 0.25 -1.69 2.60
C ILE A 160 0.30 -0.18 2.32
N ILE A 161 -0.64 0.28 1.50
CA ILE A 161 -1.05 1.68 1.44
C ILE A 161 -2.45 1.75 2.04
N ILE A 162 -2.67 2.62 3.03
CA ILE A 162 -4.01 2.92 3.53
C ILE A 162 -4.50 4.22 2.89
N ALA A 163 -5.70 4.17 2.29
CA ALA A 163 -6.35 5.31 1.66
C ALA A 163 -7.48 5.83 2.56
N GLY A 164 -7.28 7.04 3.08
CA GLY A 164 -8.18 7.68 4.02
C GLY A 164 -9.45 8.22 3.36
N MET A 165 -10.47 8.34 4.21
CA MET A 165 -11.72 9.03 3.95
C MET A 165 -11.91 10.15 4.97
N ILE A 166 -12.68 11.17 4.59
CA ILE A 166 -13.02 12.31 5.46
C ILE A 166 -14.53 12.37 5.59
N ALA A 167 -15.01 12.41 6.83
CA ALA A 167 -16.43 12.56 7.09
C ALA A 167 -16.91 14.00 6.75
N PRO A 168 -18.05 14.15 6.06
CA PRO A 168 -18.62 15.47 5.78
C PRO A 168 -19.08 16.17 7.05
N SER A 169 -19.23 17.50 6.98
CA SER A 169 -19.68 18.34 8.10
C SER A 169 -21.12 18.11 8.53
N THR A 170 -21.87 17.28 7.81
CA THR A 170 -23.24 16.87 8.16
C THR A 170 -23.27 15.87 9.34
N HIS A 171 -22.17 15.21 9.64
CA HIS A 171 -22.02 14.41 10.85
C HIS A 171 -21.77 15.28 12.09
N SER A 172 -21.95 14.73 13.30
CA SER A 172 -21.57 15.43 14.52
C SER A 172 -20.06 15.69 14.54
N LYS A 173 -19.65 16.74 15.24
CA LYS A 173 -18.23 17.10 15.35
C LYS A 173 -17.41 15.97 15.99
N GLU A 174 -17.99 15.27 16.97
CA GLU A 174 -17.39 14.12 17.65
C GLU A 174 -17.14 12.99 16.65
N TYR A 175 -18.18 12.55 15.92
CA TYR A 175 -18.08 11.51 14.92
C TYR A 175 -17.02 11.84 13.87
N LYS A 176 -17.07 13.07 13.33
CA LYS A 176 -16.11 13.51 12.32
C LYS A 176 -14.67 13.48 12.84
N ASN A 177 -14.41 13.98 14.03
CA ASN A 177 -13.08 13.99 14.62
C ASN A 177 -12.54 12.57 14.83
N GLU A 178 -13.38 11.67 15.34
CA GLU A 178 -13.02 10.27 15.56
C GLU A 178 -12.77 9.53 14.24
N PHE A 179 -13.67 9.72 13.26
CA PHE A 179 -13.57 9.05 11.96
C PHE A 179 -12.34 9.53 11.17
N ASP A 180 -12.12 10.84 11.07
CA ASP A 180 -11.00 11.42 10.33
C ASP A 180 -9.64 11.02 10.95
N ALA A 181 -9.61 10.71 12.25
CA ALA A 181 -8.40 10.28 12.95
C ALA A 181 -8.01 8.82 12.68
N ILE A 182 -8.90 7.96 12.18
CA ILE A 182 -8.67 6.50 12.00
C ILE A 182 -7.42 6.24 11.15
N TYR A 183 -7.39 6.81 9.95
CA TYR A 183 -6.37 6.49 8.96
C TYR A 183 -4.96 6.99 9.35
N PRO A 184 -4.78 8.23 9.80
CA PRO A 184 -3.48 8.69 10.28
C PRO A 184 -3.01 7.93 11.54
N LYS A 185 -3.93 7.55 12.44
CA LYS A 185 -3.63 6.74 13.62
C LYS A 185 -3.11 5.35 13.25
N LEU A 186 -3.81 4.64 12.34
CA LEU A 186 -3.40 3.34 11.86
C LEU A 186 -2.09 3.41 11.05
N SER A 187 -1.96 4.42 10.19
CA SER A 187 -0.72 4.67 9.43
C SER A 187 0.48 4.84 10.38
N LYS A 188 0.35 5.67 11.40
CA LYS A 188 1.40 5.89 12.41
C LYS A 188 1.70 4.62 13.21
N LYS A 189 0.65 3.91 13.66
CA LYS A 189 0.78 2.70 14.50
C LYS A 189 1.53 1.57 13.79
N TYR A 190 1.28 1.39 12.50
CA TYR A 190 1.83 0.29 11.69
C TYR A 190 2.91 0.74 10.69
N ASN A 191 3.32 2.01 10.73
CA ASN A 191 4.29 2.61 9.80
C ASN A 191 3.92 2.39 8.32
N LEU A 192 2.65 2.70 7.98
CA LEU A 192 2.11 2.51 6.64
C LEU A 192 2.20 3.77 5.79
N SER A 193 2.28 3.59 4.48
CA SER A 193 2.07 4.69 3.54
C SER A 193 0.61 5.12 3.58
N LEU A 194 0.35 6.42 3.76
CA LEU A 194 -0.98 7.01 3.86
C LEU A 194 -1.29 7.86 2.63
N ILE A 195 -2.45 7.65 2.05
CA ILE A 195 -3.16 8.63 1.24
C ILE A 195 -4.13 9.33 2.19
N PRO A 196 -3.94 10.60 2.56
CA PRO A 196 -4.76 11.26 3.58
C PRO A 196 -6.25 11.30 3.22
N PHE A 197 -6.55 11.54 1.93
CA PHE A 197 -7.90 11.51 1.39
C PHE A 197 -7.89 10.96 -0.04
N LEU A 198 -8.55 9.81 -0.26
CA LEU A 198 -8.57 9.15 -1.58
C LEU A 198 -9.17 10.04 -2.67
N LEU A 199 -10.21 10.78 -2.33
CA LEU A 199 -10.97 11.64 -3.25
C LEU A 199 -10.51 13.10 -3.25
N GLU A 200 -9.24 13.36 -2.90
CA GLU A 200 -8.68 14.72 -2.93
C GLU A 200 -8.81 15.33 -4.32
N GLY A 201 -9.45 16.51 -4.39
CA GLY A 201 -9.73 17.23 -5.63
C GLY A 201 -10.76 16.55 -6.56
N VAL A 202 -11.55 15.60 -6.02
CA VAL A 202 -12.62 14.90 -6.71
C VAL A 202 -13.95 15.04 -5.96
N ALA A 203 -13.93 14.85 -4.64
CA ALA A 203 -15.14 14.84 -3.83
C ALA A 203 -15.95 16.13 -4.00
N LEU A 204 -17.27 15.95 -4.18
CA LEU A 204 -18.26 17.04 -4.29
C LEU A 204 -18.08 17.96 -5.52
N ASP A 205 -17.16 17.69 -6.43
CA ASP A 205 -17.02 18.45 -7.68
C ASP A 205 -17.83 17.76 -8.80
N PRO A 206 -18.89 18.39 -9.34
CA PRO A 206 -19.72 17.79 -10.40
C PRO A 206 -18.93 17.42 -11.67
N ASN A 207 -17.80 18.08 -11.93
CA ASN A 207 -16.96 17.77 -13.09
C ASN A 207 -16.24 16.43 -12.95
N PHE A 208 -16.06 15.94 -11.71
CA PHE A 208 -15.32 14.73 -11.40
C PHE A 208 -16.18 13.60 -10.83
N ASN A 209 -17.46 13.85 -10.55
CA ASN A 209 -18.37 12.85 -10.01
C ASN A 209 -19.50 12.51 -11.02
N LEU A 210 -20.09 11.32 -10.82
CA LEU A 210 -21.33 10.93 -11.45
C LEU A 210 -22.49 11.82 -10.95
N GLN A 211 -23.67 11.68 -11.53
CA GLN A 211 -24.85 12.46 -11.13
C GLN A 211 -25.26 12.28 -9.67
N ASP A 212 -24.82 11.19 -9.03
CA ASP A 212 -25.06 10.93 -7.61
C ASP A 212 -24.22 11.80 -6.66
N GLY A 213 -23.22 12.53 -7.19
CA GLY A 213 -22.34 13.42 -6.42
C GLY A 213 -21.35 12.71 -5.50
N ILE A 214 -21.28 11.38 -5.55
CA ILE A 214 -20.50 10.54 -4.64
C ILE A 214 -19.38 9.80 -5.41
N HIS A 215 -19.75 9.14 -6.50
CA HIS A 215 -18.83 8.25 -7.21
C HIS A 215 -18.06 9.02 -8.29
N PRO A 216 -16.74 8.79 -8.40
CA PRO A 216 -15.94 9.40 -9.47
C PRO A 216 -16.46 9.03 -10.84
N ASN A 217 -16.60 10.02 -11.73
CA ASN A 217 -16.80 9.78 -13.17
C ASN A 217 -15.45 9.44 -13.84
N LYS A 218 -15.40 9.35 -15.16
CA LYS A 218 -14.17 9.08 -15.93
C LYS A 218 -13.01 10.02 -15.53
N LEU A 219 -13.25 11.32 -15.44
CA LEU A 219 -12.22 12.30 -15.09
C LEU A 219 -11.79 12.18 -13.63
N GLY A 220 -12.77 11.97 -12.74
CA GLY A 220 -12.50 11.72 -11.33
C GLY A 220 -11.67 10.46 -11.11
N THR A 221 -11.96 9.37 -11.86
CA THR A 221 -11.15 8.13 -11.78
C THR A 221 -9.70 8.35 -12.20
N ILE A 222 -9.45 9.17 -13.23
CA ILE A 222 -8.09 9.54 -13.64
C ILE A 222 -7.39 10.26 -12.49
N ARG A 223 -8.05 11.23 -11.84
CA ARG A 223 -7.52 11.99 -10.71
C ARG A 223 -7.19 11.09 -9.51
N VAL A 224 -8.10 10.20 -9.14
CA VAL A 224 -7.87 9.18 -8.08
C VAL A 224 -6.68 8.27 -8.44
N SER A 225 -6.59 7.85 -9.70
CA SER A 225 -5.46 7.05 -10.20
C SER A 225 -4.13 7.76 -10.00
N GLU A 226 -4.03 9.05 -10.30
CA GLU A 226 -2.81 9.84 -10.09
C GLU A 226 -2.44 9.95 -8.61
N THR A 227 -3.43 10.13 -7.73
CA THR A 227 -3.22 10.16 -6.27
C THR A 227 -2.62 8.85 -5.77
N ILE A 228 -3.15 7.71 -6.22
CA ILE A 228 -2.66 6.38 -5.86
C ILE A 228 -1.28 6.12 -6.48
N LYS A 229 -1.10 6.44 -7.78
CA LYS A 229 0.15 6.23 -8.51
C LYS A 229 1.34 6.88 -7.81
N LYS A 230 1.21 8.13 -7.35
CA LYS A 230 2.25 8.84 -6.59
C LYS A 230 2.72 8.06 -5.36
N LYS A 231 1.83 7.33 -4.70
CA LYS A 231 2.18 6.51 -3.53
C LYS A 231 2.82 5.18 -3.90
N ILE A 232 2.35 4.54 -4.99
CA ILE A 232 2.96 3.29 -5.49
C ILE A 232 4.42 3.53 -5.89
N ILE A 233 4.71 4.61 -6.62
CA ILE A 233 6.07 4.94 -7.08
C ILE A 233 7.07 4.99 -5.93
N ASN A 234 6.66 5.44 -4.73
CA ASN A 234 7.54 5.47 -3.55
C ASN A 234 8.00 4.06 -3.08
N PHE A 235 7.33 3.00 -3.51
CA PHE A 235 7.73 1.61 -3.23
C PHE A 235 8.62 1.01 -4.33
N LEU A 236 8.76 1.71 -5.46
CA LEU A 236 9.51 1.22 -6.61
C LEU A 236 10.95 1.78 -6.67
N ASN A 237 11.20 2.86 -5.92
CA ASN A 237 12.48 3.53 -5.77
C ASN A 237 13.13 3.13 -4.44
#